data_f9f7aa89b804f19ee97ed2e96628023e
#
_entry.id   f9f7aa89b804f19ee97ed2e96628023e
#
_cell.length_a   1.000
_cell.length_b   1.000
_cell.length_c   1.000
_cell.angle_alpha   90.00
_cell.angle_beta   90.00
_cell.angle_gamma   90.00
#
_symmetry.space_group_name_H-M   'P 1'
#
loop_
_entity.id
_entity.type
_entity.pdbx_description
1 polymer ?
#
loop_
_entity_poly.entity_id
_entity_poly.type
_entity_poly.pdbx_seq_one_letter_code
_entity_poly.pdbx_strand_id
1 'polypeptide(L)'
;EAPMRFTVPPEALGSARFRDAHGVRYAYAAGAMYKGIASVDLVTAMGRAGLLSFFGTGGLGLDTIDDALTRIRRALDQGQPFGVNLLSNPQEPDLEMRTVELYLRHGVRTVEASAYIRPTLPLVRYRLAGLSRDAAGNVVQGHHIVAKVSRAEVAERFLRPAPPELVRELVERGLVTAEQAELGARLPLAQDLCVEADSAGHTDGGNAYVLMPAMRALRDRIGEEERYPEPVRLGAAGGIGTPEAALAAFTLGADFIVTGSINQCTVEAGTSDAVKDILQELGVHDTDYAPAGDMFEVGAKVQAVRKGLFFPARAQKLYELYLRHDSLDDLDARTRATLEEKFFRRSIDEVWAETRAHVARRFPERLAEIERSPKQKMALVFRWYFVHSTRLAMAGSAEQRVDYQIHCGPAMGAFNAWVRETPLEKWRERRVVAVAEHLLRETAALLGQQLRMYGSHA
;
A
#
# COMPACT_ATOMS: atom_id res chain seq x y z
N GLU A 1 3.60 42.33 26.50
CA GLU A 1 3.05 40.98 26.47
C GLU A 1 4.06 40.05 25.85
N ALA A 2 4.43 38.96 26.53
CA ALA A 2 5.33 37.97 25.96
C ALA A 2 4.60 37.26 24.82
N PRO A 3 5.23 37.03 23.64
CA PRO A 3 4.58 36.37 22.53
C PRO A 3 4.14 34.97 22.96
N MET A 4 2.86 34.65 22.76
CA MET A 4 2.28 33.36 23.10
C MET A 4 3.08 32.25 22.37
N ARG A 5 3.80 31.42 23.12
CA ARG A 5 4.60 30.33 22.55
C ARG A 5 3.66 29.16 22.25
N PHE A 6 3.09 29.13 21.04
CA PHE A 6 2.41 27.95 20.54
C PHE A 6 3.44 26.84 20.28
N THR A 7 3.64 25.98 21.25
CA THR A 7 4.38 24.72 21.08
C THR A 7 3.37 23.62 20.82
N VAL A 8 3.36 23.09 19.62
CA VAL A 8 2.50 21.95 19.24
C VAL A 8 3.32 20.68 19.40
N PRO A 9 2.92 19.74 20.28
CA PRO A 9 3.58 18.44 20.34
C PRO A 9 3.17 17.56 19.13
N PRO A 10 4.04 16.67 18.65
CA PRO A 10 3.71 15.78 17.53
C PRO A 10 2.46 14.92 17.76
N GLU A 11 2.17 14.58 19.02
CA GLU A 11 0.99 13.84 19.45
C GLU A 11 -0.32 14.61 19.21
N ALA A 12 -0.27 15.92 19.06
CA ALA A 12 -1.44 16.75 18.78
C ALA A 12 -1.80 16.80 17.28
N LEU A 13 -0.93 16.30 16.40
CA LEU A 13 -1.23 16.20 14.97
C LEU A 13 -2.29 15.13 14.71
N GLY A 14 -3.26 15.45 13.86
CA GLY A 14 -4.34 14.54 13.48
C GLY A 14 -5.31 14.21 14.62
N SER A 15 -5.94 13.04 14.54
CA SER A 15 -7.05 12.66 15.41
C SER A 15 -6.60 11.83 16.62
N ALA A 16 -7.03 12.23 17.82
CA ALA A 16 -6.90 11.42 19.04
C ALA A 16 -7.63 10.06 18.88
N ARG A 17 -8.80 10.05 18.21
CA ARG A 17 -9.58 8.84 17.97
C ARG A 17 -8.82 7.78 17.16
N PHE A 18 -7.95 8.20 16.23
CA PHE A 18 -7.08 7.26 15.51
C PHE A 18 -6.04 6.66 16.46
N ARG A 19 -5.41 7.51 17.28
CA ARG A 19 -4.39 7.03 18.23
C ARG A 19 -4.97 6.05 19.25
N ASP A 20 -6.15 6.37 19.78
CA ASP A 20 -6.84 5.54 20.79
C ASP A 20 -7.30 4.21 20.18
N ALA A 21 -7.87 4.22 18.96
CA ALA A 21 -8.36 3.03 18.29
C ALA A 21 -7.25 2.03 17.96
N HIS A 22 -6.06 2.52 17.62
CA HIS A 22 -4.93 1.68 17.25
C HIS A 22 -3.87 1.51 18.35
N GLY A 23 -4.03 2.18 19.48
CA GLY A 23 -3.07 2.14 20.60
C GLY A 23 -1.70 2.70 20.21
N VAL A 24 -1.67 3.81 19.47
CA VAL A 24 -0.45 4.41 18.91
C VAL A 24 -0.16 5.80 19.44
N ARG A 25 1.11 6.19 19.40
CA ARG A 25 1.56 7.51 19.86
C ARG A 25 1.14 8.64 18.92
N TYR A 26 1.17 8.41 17.63
CA TYR A 26 0.95 9.43 16.60
C TYR A 26 -0.15 9.01 15.62
N ALA A 27 -0.82 9.99 15.06
CA ALA A 27 -1.77 9.78 13.95
C ALA A 27 -1.03 9.57 12.62
N TYR A 28 -0.24 8.50 12.57
CA TYR A 28 0.69 8.16 11.51
C TYR A 28 0.77 6.65 11.33
N ALA A 29 0.93 6.21 10.09
CA ALA A 29 1.29 4.83 9.77
C ALA A 29 2.34 4.75 8.66
N ALA A 30 3.21 3.75 8.73
CA ALA A 30 4.02 3.31 7.60
C ALA A 30 3.22 2.28 6.80
N GLY A 31 2.86 2.63 5.57
CA GLY A 31 2.06 1.79 4.68
C GLY A 31 2.78 0.51 4.26
N ALA A 32 2.00 -0.48 3.89
CA ALA A 32 2.55 -1.72 3.33
C ALA A 32 3.29 -1.47 2.01
N MET A 33 4.35 -2.22 1.81
CA MET A 33 5.10 -2.28 0.55
C MET A 33 5.30 -3.75 0.18
N TYR A 34 4.92 -4.11 -1.06
CA TYR A 34 4.85 -5.49 -1.56
C TYR A 34 6.16 -6.27 -1.36
N LYS A 35 6.07 -7.60 -1.47
CA LYS A 35 7.20 -8.54 -1.33
C LYS A 35 8.03 -8.39 -0.05
N GLY A 36 7.40 -7.95 1.03
CA GLY A 36 8.10 -7.76 2.29
C GLY A 36 9.10 -6.60 2.29
N ILE A 37 8.95 -5.62 1.40
CA ILE A 37 9.73 -4.37 1.47
C ILE A 37 9.37 -3.64 2.76
N ALA A 38 8.05 -3.52 3.10
CA ALA A 38 7.66 -3.28 4.48
C ALA A 38 7.85 -4.60 5.27
N SER A 39 9.02 -4.76 5.84
CA SER A 39 9.57 -6.02 6.34
C SER A 39 9.13 -6.34 7.77
N VAL A 40 9.44 -7.55 8.22
CA VAL A 40 9.31 -7.94 9.64
C VAL A 40 10.10 -6.98 10.54
N ASP A 41 11.32 -6.62 10.15
CA ASP A 41 12.17 -5.72 10.95
C ASP A 41 11.60 -4.30 11.01
N LEU A 42 11.07 -3.78 9.89
CA LEU A 42 10.40 -2.49 9.83
C LEU A 42 9.17 -2.47 10.75
N VAL A 43 8.30 -3.46 10.61
CA VAL A 43 7.06 -3.56 11.41
C VAL A 43 7.38 -3.73 12.90
N THR A 44 8.39 -4.52 13.22
CA THR A 44 8.82 -4.74 14.61
C THR A 44 9.41 -3.48 15.23
N ALA A 45 10.25 -2.75 14.49
CA ALA A 45 10.83 -1.48 14.96
C ALA A 45 9.72 -0.45 15.23
N MET A 46 8.78 -0.29 14.30
CA MET A 46 7.64 0.62 14.45
C MET A 46 6.75 0.24 15.64
N GLY A 47 6.36 -1.02 15.76
CA GLY A 47 5.51 -1.49 16.85
C GLY A 47 6.13 -1.28 18.22
N ARG A 48 7.43 -1.57 18.39
CA ARG A 48 8.18 -1.30 19.63
C ARG A 48 8.21 0.18 20.01
N ALA A 49 8.18 1.06 19.03
CA ALA A 49 8.09 2.51 19.24
C ALA A 49 6.66 3.02 19.46
N GLY A 50 5.65 2.14 19.47
CA GLY A 50 4.24 2.51 19.59
C GLY A 50 3.69 3.19 18.35
N LEU A 51 4.18 2.81 17.16
CA LEU A 51 3.77 3.33 15.87
C LEU A 51 3.14 2.23 15.02
N LEU A 52 2.12 2.58 14.23
CA LEU A 52 1.48 1.64 13.31
C LEU A 52 2.30 1.49 12.03
N SER A 53 2.44 0.26 11.58
CA SER A 53 2.94 -0.08 10.25
C SER A 53 2.33 -1.38 9.78
N PHE A 54 2.39 -1.62 8.46
CA PHE A 54 1.75 -2.77 7.83
C PHE A 54 2.78 -3.64 7.13
N PHE A 55 2.83 -4.92 7.50
CA PHE A 55 3.67 -5.89 6.80
C PHE A 55 3.20 -6.08 5.36
N GLY A 56 4.13 -6.03 4.41
CA GLY A 56 3.84 -6.07 2.98
C GLY A 56 3.72 -7.47 2.41
N THR A 57 2.51 -8.00 2.29
CA THR A 57 2.25 -9.38 1.86
C THR A 57 2.13 -9.59 0.37
N GLY A 58 1.93 -8.53 -0.41
CA GLY A 58 1.75 -8.62 -1.86
C GLY A 58 2.86 -9.43 -2.54
N GLY A 59 2.50 -10.45 -3.31
CA GLY A 59 3.44 -11.32 -4.01
C GLY A 59 4.19 -12.32 -3.14
N LEU A 60 3.81 -12.49 -1.85
CA LEU A 60 4.34 -13.51 -0.96
C LEU A 60 3.39 -14.73 -0.88
N GLY A 61 3.97 -15.92 -0.71
CA GLY A 61 3.19 -17.14 -0.43
C GLY A 61 2.74 -17.21 1.03
N LEU A 62 1.69 -18.01 1.29
CA LEU A 62 1.11 -18.16 2.64
C LEU A 62 2.13 -18.63 3.68
N ASP A 63 3.02 -19.55 3.33
CA ASP A 63 4.05 -20.05 4.27
C ASP A 63 5.02 -18.93 4.68
N THR A 64 5.41 -18.07 3.74
CA THR A 64 6.26 -16.91 4.02
C THR A 64 5.54 -15.89 4.92
N ILE A 65 4.24 -15.69 4.68
CA ILE A 65 3.41 -14.80 5.51
C ILE A 65 3.25 -15.39 6.92
N ASP A 66 3.03 -16.69 7.04
CA ASP A 66 2.89 -17.39 8.33
C ASP A 66 4.17 -17.27 9.18
N ASP A 67 5.34 -17.52 8.57
CA ASP A 67 6.63 -17.31 9.22
C ASP A 67 6.82 -15.85 9.67
N ALA A 68 6.53 -14.89 8.79
CA ALA A 68 6.64 -13.47 9.09
C ALA A 68 5.74 -13.07 10.27
N LEU A 69 4.48 -13.50 10.29
CA LEU A 69 3.54 -13.22 11.37
C LEU A 69 3.99 -13.85 12.70
N THR A 70 4.53 -15.07 12.65
CA THR A 70 5.11 -15.74 13.81
C THR A 70 6.26 -14.91 14.40
N ARG A 71 7.15 -14.43 13.56
CA ARG A 71 8.28 -13.57 13.96
C ARG A 71 7.83 -12.22 14.51
N ILE A 72 6.89 -11.55 13.86
CA ILE A 72 6.32 -10.26 14.32
C ILE A 72 5.68 -10.44 15.68
N ARG A 73 4.82 -11.43 15.87
CA ARG A 73 4.15 -11.69 17.15
C ARG A 73 5.11 -12.00 18.29
N ARG A 74 6.15 -12.78 18.00
CA ARG A 74 7.21 -13.07 18.99
C ARG A 74 7.97 -11.81 19.39
N ALA A 75 8.19 -10.89 18.45
CA ALA A 75 8.94 -9.66 18.69
C ALA A 75 8.08 -8.54 19.33
N LEU A 76 6.75 -8.62 19.17
CA LEU A 76 5.74 -7.69 19.70
C LEU A 76 4.78 -8.42 20.66
N ASP A 77 5.34 -9.08 21.67
CA ASP A 77 4.60 -9.95 22.62
C ASP A 77 3.91 -9.20 23.76
N GLN A 78 4.09 -7.87 23.86
CA GLN A 78 3.47 -7.00 24.84
C GLN A 78 2.20 -6.30 24.30
N GLY A 79 1.66 -6.75 23.18
CA GLY A 79 0.47 -6.15 22.56
C GLY A 79 0.74 -4.85 21.79
N GLN A 80 1.99 -4.61 21.40
CA GLN A 80 2.36 -3.45 20.59
C GLN A 80 1.63 -3.46 19.25
N PRO A 81 1.37 -2.26 18.67
CA PRO A 81 0.58 -2.13 17.45
C PRO A 81 1.34 -2.66 16.23
N PHE A 82 0.66 -3.38 15.37
CA PHE A 82 1.07 -3.70 14.01
C PHE A 82 -0.15 -4.04 13.16
N GLY A 83 0.02 -3.93 11.85
CA GLY A 83 -0.96 -4.34 10.86
C GLY A 83 -0.33 -5.19 9.76
N VAL A 84 -1.18 -5.72 8.91
CA VAL A 84 -0.80 -6.57 7.78
C VAL A 84 -1.58 -6.15 6.55
N ASN A 85 -0.94 -6.15 5.40
CA ASN A 85 -1.63 -5.86 4.15
C ASN A 85 -2.57 -7.02 3.78
N LEU A 86 -3.78 -6.70 3.35
CA LEU A 86 -4.74 -7.63 2.78
C LEU A 86 -5.11 -7.15 1.37
N LEU A 87 -4.82 -7.99 0.39
CA LEU A 87 -5.06 -7.70 -1.03
C LEU A 87 -6.31 -8.41 -1.53
N SER A 88 -7.11 -7.68 -2.30
CA SER A 88 -8.16 -8.30 -3.10
C SER A 88 -7.55 -9.23 -4.15
N ASN A 89 -8.04 -10.47 -4.21
CA ASN A 89 -7.62 -11.45 -5.20
C ASN A 89 -8.82 -12.10 -5.91
N PRO A 90 -9.46 -11.39 -6.85
CA PRO A 90 -10.63 -11.92 -7.55
C PRO A 90 -10.35 -13.15 -8.41
N GLN A 91 -9.09 -13.37 -8.80
CA GLN A 91 -8.68 -14.53 -9.59
C GLN A 91 -8.49 -15.80 -8.75
N GLU A 92 -8.18 -15.63 -7.47
CA GLU A 92 -7.97 -16.72 -6.53
C GLU A 92 -8.70 -16.42 -5.20
N PRO A 93 -10.06 -16.38 -5.17
CA PRO A 93 -10.83 -16.03 -3.97
C PRO A 93 -10.58 -16.98 -2.79
N ASP A 94 -10.26 -18.25 -3.06
CA ASP A 94 -9.89 -19.22 -2.03
C ASP A 94 -8.55 -18.87 -1.37
N LEU A 95 -7.62 -18.29 -2.11
CA LEU A 95 -6.35 -17.80 -1.55
C LEU A 95 -6.58 -16.61 -0.62
N GLU A 96 -7.47 -15.68 -0.99
CA GLU A 96 -7.83 -14.56 -0.13
C GLU A 96 -8.49 -15.05 1.17
N MET A 97 -9.40 -16.03 1.09
CA MET A 97 -10.02 -16.63 2.28
C MET A 97 -8.99 -17.32 3.18
N ARG A 98 -8.09 -18.12 2.62
CA ARG A 98 -7.00 -18.75 3.38
C ARG A 98 -6.07 -17.74 4.03
N THR A 99 -5.83 -16.60 3.38
CA THR A 99 -5.06 -15.49 3.93
C THR A 99 -5.78 -14.88 5.14
N VAL A 100 -7.07 -14.63 5.04
CA VAL A 100 -7.89 -14.13 6.15
C VAL A 100 -7.90 -15.11 7.32
N GLU A 101 -8.09 -16.40 7.07
CA GLU A 101 -8.05 -17.41 8.13
C GLU A 101 -6.67 -17.49 8.81
N LEU A 102 -5.59 -17.29 8.04
CA LEU A 102 -4.24 -17.16 8.59
C LEU A 102 -4.13 -15.94 9.52
N TYR A 103 -4.65 -14.79 9.12
CA TYR A 103 -4.64 -13.58 9.94
C TYR A 103 -5.45 -13.74 11.22
N LEU A 104 -6.61 -14.36 11.13
CA LEU A 104 -7.45 -14.66 12.30
C LEU A 104 -6.74 -15.60 13.30
N ARG A 105 -6.08 -16.66 12.82
CA ARG A 105 -5.29 -17.57 13.68
C ARG A 105 -4.12 -16.85 14.37
N HIS A 106 -3.48 -15.91 13.69
CA HIS A 106 -2.41 -15.10 14.28
C HIS A 106 -2.92 -13.93 15.13
N GLY A 107 -4.24 -13.72 15.23
CA GLY A 107 -4.80 -12.61 16.00
C GLY A 107 -4.38 -11.24 15.44
N VAL A 108 -4.26 -11.12 14.11
CA VAL A 108 -4.01 -9.83 13.44
C VAL A 108 -5.22 -8.93 13.65
N ARG A 109 -5.00 -7.80 14.33
CA ARG A 109 -6.08 -6.88 14.71
C ARG A 109 -6.34 -5.79 13.69
N THR A 110 -5.36 -5.46 12.84
CA THR A 110 -5.48 -4.37 11.87
C THR A 110 -4.98 -4.84 10.49
N VAL A 111 -5.79 -4.63 9.47
CA VAL A 111 -5.40 -4.85 8.08
C VAL A 111 -5.45 -3.55 7.27
N GLU A 112 -4.50 -3.41 6.35
CA GLU A 112 -4.54 -2.41 5.28
C GLU A 112 -5.13 -3.10 4.04
N ALA A 113 -6.40 -2.80 3.75
CA ALA A 113 -7.10 -3.36 2.60
C ALA A 113 -6.75 -2.60 1.33
N SER A 114 -6.14 -3.27 0.36
CA SER A 114 -5.62 -2.67 -0.88
C SER A 114 -6.15 -3.39 -2.13
N ALA A 115 -6.25 -2.67 -3.23
CA ALA A 115 -6.69 -3.18 -4.53
C ALA A 115 -8.15 -3.70 -4.57
N TYR A 116 -8.98 -3.30 -3.63
CA TYR A 116 -10.38 -3.64 -3.62
C TYR A 116 -11.19 -2.69 -4.53
N ILE A 117 -11.92 -3.25 -5.48
CA ILE A 117 -12.95 -2.53 -6.24
C ILE A 117 -14.29 -2.66 -5.52
N ARG A 118 -14.49 -3.78 -4.84
CA ARG A 118 -15.69 -4.09 -4.05
C ARG A 118 -15.32 -4.97 -2.86
N PRO A 119 -16.10 -4.96 -1.76
CA PRO A 119 -15.95 -5.90 -0.67
C PRO A 119 -16.04 -7.34 -1.16
N THR A 120 -15.20 -8.20 -0.58
CA THR A 120 -15.17 -9.63 -0.84
C THR A 120 -15.66 -10.40 0.38
N LEU A 121 -16.07 -11.64 0.18
CA LEU A 121 -16.49 -12.52 1.28
C LEU A 121 -15.40 -12.65 2.36
N PRO A 122 -14.11 -12.89 2.01
CA PRO A 122 -13.03 -12.95 3.00
C PRO A 122 -12.83 -11.65 3.78
N LEU A 123 -12.89 -10.49 3.12
CA LEU A 123 -12.77 -9.19 3.79
C LEU A 123 -13.89 -8.98 4.82
N VAL A 124 -15.14 -9.29 4.43
CA VAL A 124 -16.30 -9.21 5.34
C VAL A 124 -16.16 -10.20 6.48
N ARG A 125 -15.68 -11.42 6.23
CA ARG A 125 -15.34 -12.43 7.25
C ARG A 125 -14.37 -11.87 8.28
N TYR A 126 -13.27 -11.26 7.84
CA TYR A 126 -12.29 -10.64 8.73
C TYR A 126 -12.93 -9.56 9.61
N ARG A 127 -13.71 -8.67 9.01
CA ARG A 127 -14.37 -7.57 9.72
C ARG A 127 -15.31 -8.06 10.81
N LEU A 128 -16.23 -8.97 10.45
CA LEU A 128 -17.29 -9.45 11.34
C LEU A 128 -16.76 -10.34 12.45
N ALA A 129 -15.71 -11.12 12.21
CA ALA A 129 -15.09 -11.99 13.22
C ALA A 129 -14.57 -11.23 14.44
N GLY A 130 -14.26 -9.93 14.29
CA GLY A 130 -13.80 -9.08 15.38
C GLY A 130 -14.92 -8.38 16.17
N LEU A 131 -16.20 -8.62 15.84
CA LEU A 131 -17.32 -7.97 16.52
C LEU A 131 -17.83 -8.81 17.69
N SER A 132 -18.03 -8.15 18.82
CA SER A 132 -18.61 -8.74 20.05
C SER A 132 -19.23 -7.65 20.90
N ARG A 133 -19.84 -8.06 22.03
CA ARG A 133 -20.25 -7.15 23.10
C ARG A 133 -19.37 -7.34 24.33
N ASP A 134 -19.07 -6.26 25.02
CA ASP A 134 -18.45 -6.32 26.35
C ASP A 134 -19.48 -6.69 27.44
N ALA A 135 -19.02 -6.81 28.68
CA ALA A 135 -19.88 -7.14 29.81
C ALA A 135 -20.97 -6.07 30.09
N ALA A 136 -20.78 -4.84 29.62
CA ALA A 136 -21.74 -3.75 29.74
C ALA A 136 -22.69 -3.68 28.52
N GLY A 137 -22.52 -4.56 27.51
CA GLY A 137 -23.32 -4.60 26.30
C GLY A 137 -22.84 -3.65 25.19
N ASN A 138 -21.73 -2.95 25.39
CA ASN A 138 -21.17 -2.06 24.35
C ASN A 138 -20.54 -2.89 23.21
N VAL A 139 -20.60 -2.35 22.00
CA VAL A 139 -19.99 -2.99 20.84
C VAL A 139 -18.47 -2.88 20.89
N VAL A 140 -17.80 -4.02 20.87
CA VAL A 140 -16.35 -4.12 20.75
C VAL A 140 -15.99 -4.44 19.31
N GLN A 141 -15.06 -3.66 18.74
CA GLN A 141 -14.54 -3.82 17.40
C GLN A 141 -13.09 -4.29 17.48
N GLY A 142 -12.88 -5.60 17.56
CA GLY A 142 -11.56 -6.21 17.72
C GLY A 142 -10.70 -6.22 16.46
N HIS A 143 -11.33 -6.12 15.28
CA HIS A 143 -10.64 -6.07 13.99
C HIS A 143 -10.88 -4.74 13.30
N HIS A 144 -9.80 -4.13 12.80
CA HIS A 144 -9.81 -2.84 12.13
C HIS A 144 -9.42 -3.00 10.66
N ILE A 145 -10.14 -2.31 9.78
CA ILE A 145 -9.80 -2.19 8.36
C ILE A 145 -9.42 -0.74 8.08
N VAL A 146 -8.19 -0.55 7.61
CA VAL A 146 -7.73 0.68 6.97
C VAL A 146 -7.84 0.46 5.46
N ALA A 147 -8.91 0.99 4.85
CA ALA A 147 -9.16 0.80 3.43
C ALA A 147 -8.43 1.85 2.61
N LYS A 148 -7.51 1.44 1.73
CA LYS A 148 -6.84 2.32 0.77
C LYS A 148 -7.73 2.53 -0.44
N VAL A 149 -8.07 3.78 -0.71
CA VAL A 149 -8.99 4.16 -1.78
C VAL A 149 -8.52 5.41 -2.51
N SER A 150 -8.73 5.42 -3.83
CA SER A 150 -8.47 6.57 -4.71
C SER A 150 -9.72 7.03 -5.46
N ARG A 151 -10.82 6.26 -5.36
CA ARG A 151 -12.09 6.48 -6.10
C ARG A 151 -13.27 6.54 -5.16
N ALA A 152 -14.16 7.49 -5.41
CA ALA A 152 -15.34 7.73 -4.57
C ALA A 152 -16.31 6.53 -4.54
N GLU A 153 -16.50 5.85 -5.68
CA GLU A 153 -17.36 4.68 -5.79
C GLU A 153 -16.86 3.47 -5.03
N VAL A 154 -15.55 3.36 -4.83
CA VAL A 154 -14.94 2.34 -3.98
C VAL A 154 -15.02 2.75 -2.51
N ALA A 155 -14.72 4.02 -2.21
CA ALA A 155 -14.81 4.57 -0.86
C ALA A 155 -16.21 4.40 -0.27
N GLU A 156 -17.27 4.69 -1.05
CA GLU A 156 -18.65 4.52 -0.62
C GLU A 156 -18.94 3.10 -0.10
N ARG A 157 -18.41 2.07 -0.77
CA ARG A 157 -18.60 0.66 -0.37
C ARG A 157 -17.97 0.32 0.96
N PHE A 158 -16.86 0.98 1.31
CA PHE A 158 -16.19 0.81 2.60
C PHE A 158 -16.81 1.67 3.71
N LEU A 159 -17.40 2.78 3.35
CA LEU A 159 -18.10 3.66 4.28
C LEU A 159 -19.48 3.13 4.69
N ARG A 160 -20.12 2.29 3.87
CA ARG A 160 -21.39 1.61 4.18
C ARG A 160 -21.14 0.31 4.99
N PRO A 161 -22.17 -0.22 5.64
CA PRO A 161 -22.12 -1.57 6.22
C PRO A 161 -21.75 -2.63 5.18
N ALA A 162 -21.30 -3.78 5.65
CA ALA A 162 -21.00 -4.91 4.78
C ALA A 162 -22.22 -5.31 3.93
N PRO A 163 -22.03 -5.72 2.65
CA PRO A 163 -23.13 -6.14 1.79
C PRO A 163 -23.95 -7.27 2.41
N PRO A 164 -25.29 -7.11 2.53
CA PRO A 164 -26.15 -8.08 3.22
C PRO A 164 -26.08 -9.50 2.65
N GLU A 165 -25.87 -9.65 1.35
CA GLU A 165 -25.72 -10.93 0.67
C GLU A 165 -24.47 -11.67 1.14
N LEU A 166 -23.34 -10.98 1.30
CA LEU A 166 -22.10 -11.58 1.80
C LEU A 166 -22.21 -11.94 3.29
N VAL A 167 -22.86 -11.09 4.07
CA VAL A 167 -23.11 -11.37 5.50
C VAL A 167 -23.96 -12.63 5.65
N ARG A 168 -25.04 -12.76 4.87
CA ARG A 168 -25.93 -13.90 4.88
C ARG A 168 -25.19 -15.20 4.54
N GLU A 169 -24.39 -15.17 3.46
CA GLU A 169 -23.56 -16.30 3.05
C GLU A 169 -22.59 -16.74 4.15
N LEU A 170 -21.97 -15.80 4.86
CA LEU A 170 -21.06 -16.12 5.98
C LEU A 170 -21.79 -16.76 7.15
N VAL A 171 -23.01 -16.32 7.47
CA VAL A 171 -23.85 -16.93 8.53
C VAL A 171 -24.28 -18.34 8.12
N GLU A 172 -24.74 -18.53 6.88
CA GLU A 172 -25.14 -19.86 6.35
C GLU A 172 -23.99 -20.85 6.36
N ARG A 173 -22.76 -20.39 6.09
CA ARG A 173 -21.54 -21.21 6.18
C ARG A 173 -21.02 -21.42 7.61
N GLY A 174 -21.65 -20.81 8.61
CA GLY A 174 -21.19 -20.87 10.01
C GLY A 174 -19.86 -20.18 10.28
N LEU A 175 -19.44 -19.26 9.38
CA LEU A 175 -18.18 -18.53 9.51
C LEU A 175 -18.31 -17.27 10.39
N VAL A 176 -19.50 -16.73 10.55
CA VAL A 176 -19.85 -15.67 11.50
C VAL A 176 -21.13 -16.00 12.23
N THR A 177 -21.29 -15.47 13.44
CA THR A 177 -22.51 -15.67 14.23
C THR A 177 -23.61 -14.69 13.82
N ALA A 178 -24.87 -15.00 14.19
CA ALA A 178 -25.99 -14.08 13.98
C ALA A 178 -25.79 -12.75 14.72
N GLU A 179 -25.19 -12.77 15.93
CA GLU A 179 -24.86 -11.57 16.66
C GLU A 179 -23.82 -10.70 15.92
N GLN A 180 -22.76 -11.30 15.40
CA GLN A 180 -21.76 -10.59 14.60
C GLN A 180 -22.37 -9.96 13.35
N ALA A 181 -23.28 -10.65 12.69
CA ALA A 181 -24.02 -10.13 11.55
C ALA A 181 -24.91 -8.94 11.93
N GLU A 182 -25.66 -9.02 13.04
CA GLU A 182 -26.49 -7.93 13.54
C GLU A 182 -25.67 -6.68 13.90
N LEU A 183 -24.54 -6.87 14.58
CA LEU A 183 -23.65 -5.78 14.95
C LEU A 183 -23.04 -5.12 13.69
N GLY A 184 -22.60 -5.92 12.73
CA GLY A 184 -22.01 -5.44 11.48
C GLY A 184 -22.96 -4.64 10.61
N ALA A 185 -24.25 -4.91 10.67
CA ALA A 185 -25.29 -4.20 9.89
C ALA A 185 -25.44 -2.72 10.27
N ARG A 186 -24.90 -2.30 11.42
CA ARG A 186 -24.97 -0.93 11.94
C ARG A 186 -23.65 -0.19 11.96
N LEU A 187 -22.61 -0.80 11.39
CA LEU A 187 -21.25 -0.27 11.41
C LEU A 187 -20.69 -0.14 10.01
N PRO A 188 -19.84 0.84 9.74
CA PRO A 188 -19.13 0.91 8.48
C PRO A 188 -18.24 -0.34 8.30
N LEU A 189 -18.06 -0.77 7.06
CA LEU A 189 -17.17 -1.88 6.75
C LEU A 189 -15.72 -1.55 7.18
N ALA A 190 -15.24 -0.33 6.92
CA ALA A 190 -13.95 0.12 7.36
C ALA A 190 -14.08 1.23 8.42
N GLN A 191 -13.27 1.18 9.46
CA GLN A 191 -13.19 2.23 10.48
C GLN A 191 -12.30 3.40 10.05
N ASP A 192 -11.36 3.11 9.14
CA ASP A 192 -10.40 4.05 8.60
C ASP A 192 -10.40 3.99 7.08
N LEU A 193 -10.51 5.13 6.44
CA LEU A 193 -10.45 5.27 4.98
C LEU A 193 -9.17 6.04 4.63
N CYS A 194 -8.15 5.37 4.11
CA CYS A 194 -6.94 6.01 3.65
C CYS A 194 -7.12 6.48 2.21
N VAL A 195 -7.26 7.79 2.01
CA VAL A 195 -7.37 8.42 0.70
C VAL A 195 -5.99 8.47 0.06
N GLU A 196 -5.81 7.73 -1.02
CA GLU A 196 -4.54 7.61 -1.71
C GLU A 196 -4.52 8.53 -2.92
N ALA A 197 -3.78 9.63 -2.80
CA ALA A 197 -3.44 10.49 -3.92
C ALA A 197 -2.34 9.82 -4.78
N ASP A 198 -1.78 10.55 -5.75
CA ASP A 198 -0.71 10.01 -6.59
C ASP A 198 0.46 9.49 -5.74
N SER A 199 0.81 8.23 -5.93
CA SER A 199 1.71 7.49 -5.05
C SER A 199 2.59 6.50 -5.81
N ALA A 200 3.56 5.92 -5.12
CA ALA A 200 4.40 4.85 -5.63
C ALA A 200 3.60 3.56 -5.87
N GLY A 201 4.03 2.78 -6.84
CA GLY A 201 3.32 1.57 -7.25
C GLY A 201 2.05 1.91 -8.02
N HIS A 202 1.02 1.08 -7.89
CA HIS A 202 -0.27 1.32 -8.54
C HIS A 202 -0.85 2.67 -8.13
N THR A 203 -1.26 3.46 -9.10
CA THR A 203 -1.80 4.80 -8.86
C THR A 203 -2.82 5.20 -9.92
N ASP A 204 -3.86 5.90 -9.48
CA ASP A 204 -4.81 6.61 -10.35
C ASP A 204 -4.35 8.04 -10.66
N GLY A 205 -3.22 8.49 -10.12
CA GLY A 205 -2.67 9.83 -10.34
C GLY A 205 -3.52 10.95 -9.72
N GLY A 206 -4.23 10.65 -8.64
CA GLY A 206 -5.16 11.59 -8.01
C GLY A 206 -4.45 12.75 -7.33
N ASN A 207 -5.05 13.95 -7.41
CA ASN A 207 -4.57 15.13 -6.73
C ASN A 207 -5.15 15.22 -5.30
N ALA A 208 -4.29 15.29 -4.29
CA ALA A 208 -4.68 15.32 -2.88
C ALA A 208 -5.61 16.49 -2.53
N TYR A 209 -5.37 17.68 -3.10
CA TYR A 209 -6.20 18.87 -2.88
C TYR A 209 -7.63 18.73 -3.39
N VAL A 210 -7.85 17.85 -4.37
CA VAL A 210 -9.16 17.54 -4.94
C VAL A 210 -9.80 16.35 -4.23
N LEU A 211 -9.02 15.28 -4.02
CA LEU A 211 -9.52 14.02 -3.46
C LEU A 211 -9.94 14.15 -1.99
N MET A 212 -9.10 14.76 -1.15
CA MET A 212 -9.38 14.83 0.29
C MET A 212 -10.70 15.54 0.62
N PRO A 213 -10.99 16.75 0.09
CA PRO A 213 -12.27 17.41 0.33
C PRO A 213 -13.47 16.60 -0.22
N ALA A 214 -13.33 15.98 -1.39
CA ALA A 214 -14.39 15.16 -1.99
C ALA A 214 -14.69 13.91 -1.15
N MET A 215 -13.67 13.22 -0.68
CA MET A 215 -13.83 12.04 0.17
C MET A 215 -14.39 12.38 1.56
N ARG A 216 -14.02 13.55 2.10
CA ARG A 216 -14.59 14.04 3.35
C ARG A 216 -16.09 14.31 3.20
N ALA A 217 -16.50 15.01 2.14
CA ALA A 217 -17.91 15.27 1.87
C ALA A 217 -18.70 13.96 1.68
N LEU A 218 -18.12 12.98 0.97
CA LEU A 218 -18.70 11.66 0.80
C LEU A 218 -18.86 10.92 2.14
N ARG A 219 -17.82 10.89 2.95
CA ARG A 219 -17.81 10.29 4.29
C ARG A 219 -18.90 10.90 5.19
N ASP A 220 -18.99 12.24 5.21
CA ASP A 220 -19.94 12.95 6.06
C ASP A 220 -21.38 12.65 5.62
N ARG A 221 -21.67 12.71 4.32
CA ARG A 221 -22.99 12.35 3.76
C ARG A 221 -23.41 10.93 4.11
N ILE A 222 -22.52 9.94 3.92
CA ILE A 222 -22.84 8.54 4.24
C ILE A 222 -23.00 8.35 5.75
N GLY A 223 -22.17 8.99 6.56
CA GLY A 223 -22.28 8.94 8.02
C GLY A 223 -23.64 9.45 8.53
N GLU A 224 -24.18 10.52 7.90
CA GLU A 224 -25.52 11.03 8.18
C GLU A 224 -26.62 10.06 7.70
N GLU A 225 -26.52 9.54 6.49
CA GLU A 225 -27.47 8.55 5.92
C GLU A 225 -27.58 7.30 6.80
N GLU A 226 -26.45 6.74 7.20
CA GLU A 226 -26.35 5.51 8.02
C GLU A 226 -26.51 5.80 9.53
N ARG A 227 -26.52 7.07 9.94
CA ARG A 227 -26.62 7.53 11.33
C ARG A 227 -25.54 6.96 12.24
N TYR A 228 -24.29 6.95 11.74
CA TYR A 228 -23.18 6.52 12.55
C TYR A 228 -22.97 7.48 13.74
N PRO A 229 -22.72 6.95 14.97
CA PRO A 229 -22.47 7.79 16.14
C PRO A 229 -21.19 8.61 16.02
N GLU A 230 -20.25 8.13 15.21
CA GLU A 230 -18.98 8.78 14.95
C GLU A 230 -18.59 8.63 13.46
N PRO A 231 -18.00 9.68 12.88
CA PRO A 231 -17.55 9.59 11.48
C PRO A 231 -16.40 8.60 11.34
N VAL A 232 -16.35 7.91 10.19
CA VAL A 232 -15.18 7.12 9.76
C VAL A 232 -13.97 8.06 9.70
N ARG A 233 -12.81 7.61 10.19
CA ARG A 233 -11.58 8.41 10.16
C ARG A 233 -10.98 8.42 8.76
N LEU A 234 -10.55 9.59 8.31
CA LEU A 234 -9.92 9.77 7.01
C LEU A 234 -8.41 9.90 7.15
N GLY A 235 -7.67 9.07 6.46
CA GLY A 235 -6.23 9.21 6.29
C GLY A 235 -5.88 9.80 4.93
N ALA A 236 -4.70 10.37 4.84
CA ALA A 236 -4.11 10.82 3.58
C ALA A 236 -2.83 10.06 3.28
N ALA A 237 -2.67 9.61 2.04
CA ALA A 237 -1.48 8.99 1.51
C ALA A 237 -1.14 9.52 0.11
N GLY A 238 0.10 9.35 -0.30
CA GLY A 238 0.63 9.83 -1.58
C GLY A 238 1.24 11.22 -1.47
N GLY A 239 2.49 11.36 -1.93
CA GLY A 239 3.21 12.63 -1.95
C GLY A 239 3.77 13.11 -0.61
N ILE A 240 3.58 12.39 0.49
CA ILE A 240 3.98 12.82 1.83
C ILE A 240 5.43 12.39 2.11
N GLY A 241 6.34 13.35 2.06
CA GLY A 241 7.77 13.14 2.32
C GLY A 241 8.43 14.30 3.06
N THR A 242 7.73 15.42 3.30
CA THR A 242 8.23 16.59 4.01
C THR A 242 7.22 17.09 5.05
N PRO A 243 7.65 17.93 6.02
CA PRO A 243 6.74 18.54 7.00
C PRO A 243 5.62 19.35 6.35
N GLU A 244 5.90 20.05 5.25
CA GLU A 244 4.90 20.83 4.53
C GLU A 244 3.81 19.95 3.92
N ALA A 245 4.21 18.83 3.31
CA ALA A 245 3.26 17.87 2.74
C ALA A 245 2.40 17.20 3.83
N ALA A 246 3.02 16.84 4.96
CA ALA A 246 2.31 16.27 6.11
C ALA A 246 1.33 17.29 6.72
N LEU A 247 1.76 18.54 6.92
CA LEU A 247 0.91 19.60 7.43
C LEU A 247 -0.26 19.91 6.49
N ALA A 248 -0.01 19.95 5.17
CA ALA A 248 -1.05 20.14 4.16
C ALA A 248 -2.11 19.01 4.26
N ALA A 249 -1.68 17.76 4.42
CA ALA A 249 -2.60 16.63 4.59
C ALA A 249 -3.51 16.80 5.83
N PHE A 250 -2.96 17.15 6.98
CA PHE A 250 -3.74 17.43 8.19
C PHE A 250 -4.67 18.64 8.00
N THR A 251 -4.22 19.70 7.33
CA THR A 251 -5.03 20.89 7.03
C THR A 251 -6.19 20.58 6.09
N LEU A 252 -6.02 19.63 5.16
CA LEU A 252 -7.10 19.13 4.30
C LEU A 252 -8.13 18.27 5.07
N GLY A 253 -7.88 17.99 6.35
CA GLY A 253 -8.79 17.27 7.23
C GLY A 253 -8.46 15.79 7.40
N ALA A 254 -7.20 15.40 7.19
CA ALA A 254 -6.77 14.05 7.49
C ALA A 254 -6.74 13.82 9.01
N ASP A 255 -7.37 12.74 9.46
CA ASP A 255 -7.27 12.23 10.83
C ASP A 255 -5.91 11.59 11.11
N PHE A 256 -5.28 11.03 10.09
CA PHE A 256 -3.95 10.42 10.12
C PHE A 256 -3.27 10.50 8.75
N ILE A 257 -1.97 10.30 8.70
CA ILE A 257 -1.21 10.22 7.46
C ILE A 257 -0.52 8.87 7.30
N VAL A 258 -0.35 8.45 6.05
CA VAL A 258 0.37 7.22 5.68
C VAL A 258 1.51 7.58 4.73
N THR A 259 2.71 7.11 5.04
CA THR A 259 3.88 7.26 4.17
C THR A 259 4.32 5.92 3.60
N GLY A 260 4.87 5.93 2.40
CA GLY A 260 5.36 4.74 1.70
C GLY A 260 6.80 4.91 1.21
N SER A 261 7.02 5.72 0.14
CA SER A 261 8.31 5.84 -0.54
C SER A 261 9.49 6.12 0.40
N ILE A 262 9.34 7.03 1.36
CA ILE A 262 10.41 7.40 2.29
C ILE A 262 10.84 6.24 3.20
N ASN A 263 9.93 5.32 3.49
CA ASN A 263 10.20 4.14 4.33
C ASN A 263 10.97 3.06 3.58
N GLN A 264 10.87 3.02 2.25
CA GLN A 264 11.60 2.06 1.41
C GLN A 264 13.12 2.30 1.47
N CYS A 265 13.55 3.54 1.71
CA CYS A 265 14.95 3.93 1.81
C CYS A 265 15.41 4.00 3.28
N THR A 266 15.03 3.02 4.08
CA THR A 266 15.42 2.87 5.49
C THR A 266 16.20 1.58 5.72
N VAL A 267 16.92 1.49 6.82
CA VAL A 267 17.73 0.32 7.16
C VAL A 267 16.88 -0.93 7.25
N GLU A 268 15.69 -0.81 7.86
CA GLU A 268 14.78 -1.93 8.13
C GLU A 268 13.99 -2.38 6.91
N ALA A 269 13.91 -1.57 5.83
CA ALA A 269 13.18 -1.97 4.62
C ALA A 269 13.80 -3.20 3.96
N GLY A 270 12.93 -4.12 3.50
CA GLY A 270 13.31 -5.42 2.95
C GLY A 270 13.69 -5.39 1.46
N THR A 271 14.25 -4.29 0.96
CA THR A 271 14.81 -4.20 -0.40
C THR A 271 16.33 -4.25 -0.37
N SER A 272 16.99 -4.42 -1.53
CA SER A 272 18.45 -4.51 -1.60
C SER A 272 19.13 -3.16 -1.30
N ASP A 273 20.37 -3.23 -0.82
CA ASP A 273 21.21 -2.04 -0.62
C ASP A 273 21.40 -1.25 -1.93
N ALA A 274 21.54 -1.96 -3.06
CA ALA A 274 21.65 -1.35 -4.37
C ALA A 274 20.43 -0.48 -4.74
N VAL A 275 19.22 -0.91 -4.34
CA VAL A 275 18.00 -0.11 -4.48
C VAL A 275 18.03 1.11 -3.55
N LYS A 276 18.44 0.94 -2.29
CA LYS A 276 18.53 2.05 -1.32
C LYS A 276 19.56 3.10 -1.75
N ASP A 277 20.69 2.66 -2.34
CA ASP A 277 21.70 3.56 -2.91
C ASP A 277 21.15 4.40 -4.07
N ILE A 278 20.24 3.83 -4.89
CA ILE A 278 19.53 4.58 -5.93
C ILE A 278 18.52 5.55 -5.31
N LEU A 279 17.70 5.08 -4.36
CA LEU A 279 16.62 5.84 -3.76
C LEU A 279 17.11 7.10 -3.04
N GLN A 280 18.24 7.05 -2.33
CA GLN A 280 18.77 8.22 -1.62
C GLN A 280 19.25 9.34 -2.54
N GLU A 281 19.52 9.06 -3.82
CA GLU A 281 20.01 10.04 -4.80
C GLU A 281 18.89 10.61 -5.70
N LEU A 282 17.63 10.25 -5.44
CA LEU A 282 16.50 10.73 -6.24
C LEU A 282 16.15 12.18 -5.94
N GLY A 283 15.84 12.92 -7.00
CA GLY A 283 15.12 14.19 -6.95
C GLY A 283 13.62 13.98 -7.25
N VAL A 284 12.84 15.06 -7.16
CA VAL A 284 11.37 15.02 -7.33
C VAL A 284 10.91 14.67 -8.75
N HIS A 285 11.80 14.80 -9.75
CA HIS A 285 11.50 14.51 -11.16
C HIS A 285 12.08 13.17 -11.63
N ASP A 286 12.59 12.34 -10.73
CA ASP A 286 13.32 11.10 -11.06
C ASP A 286 12.44 9.84 -11.08
N THR A 287 11.11 10.02 -11.02
CA THR A 287 10.11 8.97 -11.19
C THR A 287 9.26 9.19 -12.43
N ASP A 288 8.62 8.14 -12.92
CA ASP A 288 7.74 8.19 -14.09
C ASP A 288 6.68 7.08 -14.00
N TYR A 289 5.64 7.20 -14.82
CA TYR A 289 4.61 6.18 -14.93
C TYR A 289 5.02 5.09 -15.91
N ALA A 290 4.65 3.88 -15.56
CA ALA A 290 4.82 2.70 -16.41
C ALA A 290 3.55 1.83 -16.34
N PRO A 291 3.31 0.92 -17.30
CA PRO A 291 2.27 -0.09 -17.16
C PRO A 291 2.53 -0.96 -15.93
N ALA A 292 1.46 -1.38 -15.26
CA ALA A 292 1.52 -2.36 -14.18
C ALA A 292 1.65 -3.77 -14.75
N GLY A 293 2.61 -4.57 -14.27
CA GLY A 293 2.83 -5.91 -14.79
C GLY A 293 1.71 -6.91 -14.47
N ASP A 294 1.06 -6.77 -13.33
CA ASP A 294 -0.05 -7.62 -12.87
C ASP A 294 -1.39 -7.27 -13.54
N MET A 295 -1.53 -6.03 -14.00
CA MET A 295 -2.70 -5.51 -14.71
C MET A 295 -2.34 -4.98 -16.10
N PHE A 296 -1.39 -5.65 -16.75
CA PHE A 296 -0.79 -5.23 -18.01
C PHE A 296 -1.81 -5.07 -19.13
N GLU A 297 -2.71 -6.05 -19.26
CA GLU A 297 -3.70 -6.09 -20.35
C GLU A 297 -4.75 -4.96 -20.26
N VAL A 298 -5.01 -4.46 -19.07
CA VAL A 298 -5.96 -3.35 -18.85
C VAL A 298 -5.30 -1.98 -18.78
N GLY A 299 -3.96 -1.93 -18.87
CA GLY A 299 -3.21 -0.68 -18.93
C GLY A 299 -3.19 0.11 -17.63
N ALA A 300 -3.37 -0.54 -16.50
CA ALA A 300 -3.16 0.10 -15.20
C ALA A 300 -1.73 0.62 -15.07
N LYS A 301 -1.55 1.70 -14.30
CA LYS A 301 -0.27 2.39 -14.17
C LYS A 301 0.37 2.14 -12.82
N VAL A 302 1.70 2.10 -12.81
CA VAL A 302 2.53 2.20 -11.62
C VAL A 302 3.46 3.40 -11.73
N GLN A 303 3.83 4.00 -10.59
CA GLN A 303 4.87 5.00 -10.52
C GLN A 303 6.18 4.36 -10.07
N ALA A 304 7.25 4.55 -10.84
CA ALA A 304 8.53 3.89 -10.64
C ALA A 304 9.71 4.83 -10.91
N VAL A 305 10.88 4.47 -10.41
CA VAL A 305 12.13 5.20 -10.65
C VAL A 305 12.52 5.13 -12.12
N ARG A 306 12.88 6.28 -12.70
CA ARG A 306 13.42 6.41 -14.07
C ARG A 306 14.89 6.81 -14.13
N LYS A 307 15.41 7.47 -13.10
CA LYS A 307 16.80 7.96 -13.09
C LYS A 307 17.80 6.80 -13.16
N GLY A 308 18.55 6.74 -14.24
CA GLY A 308 19.55 5.70 -14.48
C GLY A 308 18.98 4.30 -14.74
N LEU A 309 17.66 4.18 -14.90
CA LEU A 309 16.95 2.92 -15.14
C LEU A 309 16.15 2.99 -16.44
N PHE A 310 16.09 1.87 -17.16
CA PHE A 310 15.33 1.75 -18.41
C PHE A 310 13.94 1.12 -18.21
N PHE A 311 13.64 0.64 -17.00
CA PHE A 311 12.39 -0.08 -16.76
C PHE A 311 11.14 0.69 -17.23
N PRO A 312 10.90 1.98 -16.87
CA PRO A 312 9.67 2.65 -17.29
C PRO A 312 9.54 2.74 -18.81
N ALA A 313 10.61 3.11 -19.51
CA ALA A 313 10.61 3.23 -20.97
C ALA A 313 10.44 1.86 -21.66
N ARG A 314 11.08 0.81 -21.15
CA ARG A 314 10.96 -0.55 -21.68
C ARG A 314 9.58 -1.15 -21.42
N ALA A 315 9.04 -0.97 -20.24
CA ALA A 315 7.68 -1.38 -19.90
C ALA A 315 6.64 -0.71 -20.82
N GLN A 316 6.79 0.59 -21.03
CA GLN A 316 5.94 1.35 -21.96
C GLN A 316 6.06 0.82 -23.40
N LYS A 317 7.28 0.52 -23.86
CA LYS A 317 7.50 -0.07 -25.19
C LYS A 317 6.82 -1.43 -25.34
N LEU A 318 6.90 -2.29 -24.33
CA LEU A 318 6.22 -3.59 -24.35
C LEU A 318 4.70 -3.41 -24.42
N TYR A 319 4.15 -2.45 -23.69
CA TYR A 319 2.72 -2.16 -23.72
C TYR A 319 2.27 -1.62 -25.09
N GLU A 320 3.03 -0.72 -25.71
CA GLU A 320 2.77 -0.24 -27.07
C GLU A 320 2.79 -1.37 -28.12
N LEU A 321 3.74 -2.30 -28.01
CA LEU A 321 3.79 -3.48 -28.88
C LEU A 321 2.57 -4.36 -28.66
N TYR A 322 2.19 -4.59 -27.40
CA TYR A 322 0.99 -5.35 -27.08
C TYR A 322 -0.28 -4.73 -27.67
N LEU A 323 -0.42 -3.40 -27.63
CA LEU A 323 -1.59 -2.73 -28.21
C LEU A 323 -1.65 -2.81 -29.75
N ARG A 324 -0.49 -2.87 -30.40
CA ARG A 324 -0.37 -2.81 -31.88
C ARG A 324 -0.39 -4.16 -32.56
N HIS A 325 -0.06 -5.24 -31.87
CA HIS A 325 0.12 -6.57 -32.42
C HIS A 325 -0.77 -7.59 -31.70
N ASP A 326 -1.22 -8.61 -32.42
CA ASP A 326 -2.05 -9.68 -31.88
C ASP A 326 -1.23 -10.94 -31.53
N SER A 327 0.00 -11.02 -32.04
CA SER A 327 0.89 -12.15 -31.83
C SER A 327 2.35 -11.69 -31.71
N LEU A 328 3.19 -12.48 -31.05
CA LEU A 328 4.65 -12.34 -31.09
C LEU A 328 5.20 -12.55 -32.51
N ASP A 329 4.48 -13.31 -33.35
CA ASP A 329 4.88 -13.57 -34.73
C ASP A 329 4.66 -12.36 -35.66
N ASP A 330 3.86 -11.38 -35.25
CA ASP A 330 3.65 -10.11 -35.96
C ASP A 330 4.83 -9.13 -35.78
N LEU A 331 5.74 -9.41 -34.86
CA LEU A 331 6.90 -8.57 -34.61
C LEU A 331 7.93 -8.72 -35.73
N ASP A 332 8.38 -7.59 -36.26
CA ASP A 332 9.49 -7.61 -37.24
C ASP A 332 10.80 -8.10 -36.60
N ALA A 333 11.71 -8.60 -37.43
CA ALA A 333 12.97 -9.21 -37.00
C ALA A 333 13.82 -8.26 -36.11
N ARG A 334 13.82 -6.95 -36.42
CA ARG A 334 14.57 -5.94 -35.65
C ARG A 334 13.98 -5.73 -34.25
N THR A 335 12.67 -5.63 -34.18
CA THR A 335 11.95 -5.51 -32.90
C THR A 335 12.18 -6.76 -32.06
N ARG A 336 12.02 -7.95 -32.64
CA ARG A 336 12.27 -9.22 -31.96
C ARG A 336 13.70 -9.30 -31.40
N ALA A 337 14.72 -9.03 -32.24
CA ALA A 337 16.11 -9.00 -31.80
C ALA A 337 16.35 -8.00 -30.66
N THR A 338 15.74 -6.81 -30.73
CA THR A 338 15.84 -5.80 -29.67
C THR A 338 15.27 -6.31 -28.34
N LEU A 339 14.13 -6.98 -28.36
CA LEU A 339 13.54 -7.56 -27.15
C LEU A 339 14.43 -8.66 -26.57
N GLU A 340 14.91 -9.55 -27.39
CA GLU A 340 15.75 -10.69 -26.97
C GLU A 340 17.11 -10.22 -26.43
N GLU A 341 17.80 -9.32 -27.12
CA GLU A 341 19.13 -8.86 -26.72
C GLU A 341 19.14 -7.87 -25.56
N LYS A 342 18.19 -6.90 -25.55
CA LYS A 342 18.23 -5.77 -24.63
C LYS A 342 17.28 -5.87 -23.46
N PHE A 343 16.08 -6.46 -23.65
CA PHE A 343 15.04 -6.51 -22.62
C PHE A 343 15.11 -7.81 -21.83
N PHE A 344 15.01 -8.94 -22.52
CA PHE A 344 14.94 -10.26 -21.88
C PHE A 344 16.31 -10.85 -21.58
N ARG A 345 17.34 -10.50 -22.36
CA ARG A 345 18.68 -11.12 -22.33
C ARG A 345 18.65 -12.63 -22.58
N ARG A 346 17.63 -13.07 -23.30
CA ARG A 346 17.38 -14.43 -23.75
C ARG A 346 16.36 -14.43 -24.89
N SER A 347 16.22 -15.54 -25.59
CA SER A 347 15.22 -15.64 -26.66
C SER A 347 13.79 -15.58 -26.14
N ILE A 348 12.86 -15.13 -26.99
CA ILE A 348 11.42 -15.13 -26.66
C ILE A 348 10.93 -16.56 -26.37
N ASP A 349 11.49 -17.56 -27.06
CA ASP A 349 11.13 -18.96 -26.86
C ASP A 349 11.56 -19.49 -25.48
N GLU A 350 12.73 -19.09 -24.98
CA GLU A 350 13.17 -19.41 -23.60
C GLU A 350 12.29 -18.73 -22.55
N VAL A 351 11.93 -17.45 -22.76
CA VAL A 351 11.00 -16.73 -21.88
C VAL A 351 9.63 -17.41 -21.86
N TRP A 352 9.14 -17.84 -23.04
CA TRP A 352 7.88 -18.56 -23.12
C TRP A 352 7.94 -19.92 -22.42
N ALA A 353 9.02 -20.68 -22.59
CA ALA A 353 9.19 -21.98 -21.94
C ALA A 353 9.13 -21.86 -20.41
N GLU A 354 9.80 -20.86 -19.82
CA GLU A 354 9.76 -20.56 -18.37
C GLU A 354 8.36 -20.15 -17.93
N THR A 355 7.72 -19.25 -18.68
CA THR A 355 6.38 -18.74 -18.37
C THR A 355 5.34 -19.85 -18.47
N ARG A 356 5.41 -20.68 -19.51
CA ARG A 356 4.55 -21.85 -19.69
C ARG A 356 4.66 -22.84 -18.53
N ALA A 357 5.89 -23.14 -18.11
CA ALA A 357 6.13 -24.01 -16.97
C ALA A 357 5.56 -23.44 -15.66
N HIS A 358 5.61 -22.12 -15.49
CA HIS A 358 4.99 -21.45 -14.35
C HIS A 358 3.46 -21.59 -14.38
N VAL A 359 2.83 -21.32 -15.53
CA VAL A 359 1.37 -21.46 -15.70
C VAL A 359 0.93 -22.90 -15.49
N ALA A 360 1.65 -23.87 -16.02
CA ALA A 360 1.34 -25.30 -15.85
C ALA A 360 1.34 -25.74 -14.38
N ARG A 361 2.19 -25.14 -13.55
CA ARG A 361 2.23 -25.42 -12.09
C ARG A 361 1.17 -24.68 -11.32
N ARG A 362 0.90 -23.43 -11.65
CA ARG A 362 0.06 -22.52 -10.84
C ARG A 362 -1.40 -22.55 -11.27
N PHE A 363 -1.64 -22.64 -12.59
CA PHE A 363 -2.97 -22.52 -13.22
C PHE A 363 -3.12 -23.55 -14.33
N PRO A 364 -2.99 -24.86 -14.03
CA PRO A 364 -2.98 -25.92 -15.07
C PRO A 364 -4.24 -25.92 -15.93
N GLU A 365 -5.39 -25.53 -15.36
CA GLU A 365 -6.67 -25.44 -16.06
C GLU A 365 -6.72 -24.36 -17.15
N ARG A 366 -5.87 -23.32 -17.03
CA ARG A 366 -5.81 -22.21 -17.99
C ARG A 366 -4.81 -22.44 -19.12
N LEU A 367 -3.91 -23.42 -18.97
CA LEU A 367 -2.79 -23.60 -19.91
C LEU A 367 -3.27 -23.79 -21.35
N ALA A 368 -4.24 -24.67 -21.57
CA ALA A 368 -4.76 -25.00 -22.91
C ALA A 368 -5.46 -23.80 -23.58
N GLU A 369 -6.08 -22.91 -22.81
CA GLU A 369 -6.67 -21.67 -23.32
C GLU A 369 -5.58 -20.69 -23.73
N ILE A 370 -4.57 -20.49 -22.88
CA ILE A 370 -3.45 -19.57 -23.14
C ILE A 370 -2.65 -20.01 -24.37
N GLU A 371 -2.39 -21.30 -24.54
CA GLU A 371 -1.66 -21.84 -25.70
C GLU A 371 -2.41 -21.63 -27.02
N ARG A 372 -3.73 -21.54 -26.99
CA ARG A 372 -4.58 -21.24 -28.15
C ARG A 372 -4.71 -19.76 -28.45
N SER A 373 -4.30 -18.88 -27.54
CA SER A 373 -4.43 -17.42 -27.68
C SER A 373 -3.07 -16.76 -27.89
N PRO A 374 -2.67 -16.43 -29.13
CA PRO A 374 -1.40 -15.74 -29.40
C PRO A 374 -1.26 -14.42 -28.61
N LYS A 375 -2.37 -13.70 -28.43
CA LYS A 375 -2.42 -12.45 -27.68
C LYS A 375 -2.13 -12.64 -26.21
N GLN A 376 -2.72 -13.67 -25.58
CA GLN A 376 -2.43 -13.99 -24.17
C GLN A 376 -0.99 -14.48 -23.98
N LYS A 377 -0.49 -15.29 -24.91
CA LYS A 377 0.93 -15.69 -24.94
C LYS A 377 1.84 -14.47 -24.97
N MET A 378 1.57 -13.49 -25.86
CA MET A 378 2.33 -12.25 -25.94
C MET A 378 2.30 -11.47 -24.62
N ALA A 379 1.12 -11.29 -24.03
CA ALA A 379 0.97 -10.60 -22.75
C ALA A 379 1.81 -11.26 -21.64
N LEU A 380 1.78 -12.59 -21.55
CA LEU A 380 2.53 -13.34 -20.54
C LEU A 380 4.04 -13.27 -20.75
N VAL A 381 4.52 -13.33 -22.00
CA VAL A 381 5.93 -13.15 -22.33
C VAL A 381 6.39 -11.73 -21.94
N PHE A 382 5.60 -10.70 -22.23
CA PHE A 382 5.94 -9.34 -21.83
C PHE A 382 5.90 -9.14 -20.32
N ARG A 383 4.91 -9.69 -19.63
CA ARG A 383 4.80 -9.67 -18.16
C ARG A 383 5.99 -10.34 -17.45
N TRP A 384 6.64 -11.31 -18.09
CA TRP A 384 7.87 -11.90 -17.57
C TRP A 384 8.95 -10.84 -17.29
N TYR A 385 9.09 -9.82 -18.16
CA TYR A 385 10.04 -8.73 -17.95
C TYR A 385 9.78 -7.97 -16.64
N PHE A 386 8.53 -7.71 -16.30
CA PHE A 386 8.16 -7.02 -15.06
C PHE A 386 8.53 -7.84 -13.80
N VAL A 387 8.24 -9.12 -13.83
CA VAL A 387 8.61 -10.03 -12.74
C VAL A 387 10.12 -10.14 -12.61
N HIS A 388 10.82 -10.27 -13.73
CA HIS A 388 12.27 -10.34 -13.79
C HIS A 388 12.92 -9.05 -13.25
N SER A 389 12.47 -7.88 -13.70
CA SER A 389 12.95 -6.57 -13.28
C SER A 389 12.78 -6.33 -11.77
N THR A 390 11.66 -6.80 -11.20
CA THR A 390 11.46 -6.78 -9.74
C THR A 390 12.45 -7.70 -9.02
N ARG A 391 12.66 -8.92 -9.53
CA ARG A 391 13.63 -9.86 -8.93
C ARG A 391 15.05 -9.31 -8.94
N LEU A 392 15.46 -8.67 -10.04
CA LEU A 392 16.77 -8.02 -10.16
C LEU A 392 16.94 -6.93 -9.10
N ALA A 393 15.96 -6.06 -8.90
CA ALA A 393 15.98 -5.01 -7.89
C ALA A 393 16.06 -5.59 -6.47
N MET A 394 15.21 -6.57 -6.15
CA MET A 394 15.20 -7.21 -4.83
C MET A 394 16.50 -7.95 -4.52
N ALA A 395 17.13 -8.56 -5.52
CA ALA A 395 18.42 -9.24 -5.37
C ALA A 395 19.63 -8.29 -5.40
N GLY A 396 19.47 -7.05 -5.86
CA GLY A 396 20.58 -6.11 -6.05
C GLY A 396 21.56 -6.55 -7.14
N SER A 397 21.07 -7.21 -8.20
CA SER A 397 21.92 -7.76 -9.27
C SER A 397 22.68 -6.66 -10.03
N ALA A 398 24.02 -6.66 -9.93
CA ALA A 398 24.86 -5.64 -10.56
C ALA A 398 24.82 -5.68 -12.10
N GLU A 399 24.69 -6.87 -12.71
CA GLU A 399 24.79 -7.07 -14.16
C GLU A 399 23.65 -6.44 -14.96
N GLN A 400 22.45 -6.34 -14.35
CA GLN A 400 21.25 -5.83 -15.00
C GLN A 400 20.61 -4.69 -14.20
N ARG A 401 21.41 -3.88 -13.53
CA ARG A 401 20.92 -2.76 -12.70
C ARG A 401 19.99 -1.82 -13.46
N VAL A 402 20.24 -1.59 -14.75
CA VAL A 402 19.42 -0.70 -15.60
C VAL A 402 17.99 -1.16 -15.79
N ASP A 403 17.70 -2.44 -15.53
CA ASP A 403 16.38 -3.06 -15.65
C ASP A 403 15.63 -3.16 -14.31
N TYR A 404 16.14 -2.58 -13.24
CA TYR A 404 15.44 -2.63 -11.96
C TYR A 404 14.07 -1.97 -12.05
N GLN A 405 13.06 -2.68 -11.58
CA GLN A 405 11.74 -2.12 -11.29
C GLN A 405 11.69 -1.72 -9.82
N ILE A 406 11.68 -0.41 -9.57
CA ILE A 406 11.62 0.16 -8.22
C ILE A 406 10.40 1.08 -8.15
N HIS A 407 9.37 0.66 -7.41
CA HIS A 407 8.20 1.50 -7.18
C HIS A 407 8.56 2.61 -6.20
N CYS A 408 8.47 3.85 -6.63
CA CYS A 408 8.78 5.02 -5.84
C CYS A 408 8.08 6.26 -6.41
N GLY A 409 7.64 7.16 -5.54
CA GLY A 409 7.05 8.44 -5.92
C GLY A 409 7.96 9.63 -5.65
N PRO A 410 7.59 10.85 -6.12
CA PRO A 410 8.34 12.09 -5.93
C PRO A 410 8.60 12.46 -4.47
N ALA A 411 7.78 11.95 -3.54
CA ALA A 411 7.97 12.14 -2.10
C ALA A 411 9.38 11.75 -1.62
N MET A 412 10.01 10.75 -2.27
CA MET A 412 11.38 10.34 -1.96
C MET A 412 12.38 11.46 -2.30
N GLY A 413 12.23 12.06 -3.47
CA GLY A 413 13.10 13.18 -3.88
C GLY A 413 12.92 14.42 -3.01
N ALA A 414 11.68 14.73 -2.62
CA ALA A 414 11.40 15.82 -1.69
C ALA A 414 12.00 15.55 -0.31
N PHE A 415 11.87 14.31 0.20
CA PHE A 415 12.50 13.89 1.45
C PHE A 415 14.03 14.02 1.40
N ASN A 416 14.67 13.50 0.33
CA ASN A 416 16.11 13.61 0.15
C ASN A 416 16.60 15.05 0.17
N ALA A 417 15.87 15.96 -0.49
CA ALA A 417 16.21 17.40 -0.49
C ALA A 417 16.07 18.01 0.92
N TRP A 418 15.03 17.64 1.64
CA TRP A 418 14.75 18.15 2.99
C TRP A 418 15.79 17.69 4.03
N VAL A 419 16.24 16.43 3.96
CA VAL A 419 17.19 15.87 4.93
C VAL A 419 18.65 16.06 4.54
N ARG A 420 18.94 16.80 3.47
CA ARG A 420 20.33 17.11 3.07
C ARG A 420 21.08 17.82 4.20
N GLU A 421 22.35 17.47 4.38
CA GLU A 421 23.21 17.98 5.44
C GLU A 421 22.74 17.65 6.87
N THR A 422 21.82 16.70 6.99
CA THR A 422 21.40 16.14 8.29
C THR A 422 21.93 14.72 8.44
N PRO A 423 21.88 14.11 9.65
CA PRO A 423 22.22 12.70 9.82
C PRO A 423 21.40 11.74 8.95
N LEU A 424 20.18 12.14 8.52
CA LEU A 424 19.30 11.33 7.67
C LEU A 424 19.62 11.44 6.16
N GLU A 425 20.66 12.18 5.75
CA GLU A 425 21.08 12.27 4.36
C GLU A 425 21.47 10.89 3.80
N LYS A 426 22.22 10.10 4.58
CA LYS A 426 22.64 8.75 4.19
C LYS A 426 21.64 7.71 4.66
N TRP A 427 21.18 6.85 3.73
CA TRP A 427 20.15 5.85 4.07
C TRP A 427 20.56 4.89 5.17
N ARG A 428 21.85 4.64 5.37
CA ARG A 428 22.38 3.77 6.45
C ARG A 428 22.12 4.34 7.84
N GLU A 429 21.83 5.63 7.94
CA GLU A 429 21.43 6.30 9.18
C GLU A 429 19.89 6.47 9.29
N ARG A 430 19.15 6.12 8.25
CA ARG A 430 17.67 6.23 8.22
C ARG A 430 17.05 5.03 8.91
N ARG A 431 16.86 5.12 10.22
CA ARG A 431 15.99 4.21 10.94
C ARG A 431 14.54 4.61 10.72
N VAL A 432 13.65 3.63 10.44
CA VAL A 432 12.25 3.94 10.08
C VAL A 432 11.53 4.74 11.15
N VAL A 433 11.77 4.44 12.43
CA VAL A 433 11.21 5.21 13.57
C VAL A 433 11.75 6.63 13.60
N ALA A 434 13.07 6.81 13.43
CA ALA A 434 13.69 8.13 13.42
C ALA A 434 13.18 9.01 12.26
N VAL A 435 12.94 8.40 11.08
CA VAL A 435 12.33 9.08 9.94
C VAL A 435 10.92 9.56 10.26
N ALA A 436 10.08 8.69 10.82
CA ALA A 436 8.71 9.02 11.22
C ALA A 436 8.67 10.12 12.29
N GLU A 437 9.46 9.97 13.35
CA GLU A 437 9.50 10.94 14.45
C GLU A 437 10.07 12.30 14.02
N HIS A 438 11.07 12.30 13.13
CA HIS A 438 11.61 13.54 12.59
C HIS A 438 10.57 14.28 11.74
N LEU A 439 9.90 13.56 10.83
CA LEU A 439 8.81 14.14 10.01
C LEU A 439 7.72 14.77 10.89
N LEU A 440 7.24 14.05 11.89
CA LEU A 440 6.13 14.52 12.73
C LEU A 440 6.53 15.67 13.64
N ARG A 441 7.74 15.66 14.21
CA ARG A 441 8.28 16.76 15.02
C ARG A 441 8.39 18.05 14.22
N GLU A 442 8.96 17.98 13.02
CA GLU A 442 9.11 19.16 12.15
C GLU A 442 7.75 19.64 11.62
N THR A 443 6.81 18.73 11.36
CA THR A 443 5.42 19.08 11.01
C THR A 443 4.74 19.86 12.15
N ALA A 444 4.89 19.40 13.38
CA ALA A 444 4.31 20.06 14.55
C ALA A 444 4.97 21.44 14.82
N ALA A 445 6.30 21.52 14.63
CA ALA A 445 7.03 22.79 14.71
C ALA A 445 6.56 23.78 13.66
N LEU A 446 6.37 23.33 12.42
CA LEU A 446 5.85 24.15 11.31
C LEU A 446 4.43 24.64 11.60
N LEU A 447 3.54 23.79 12.11
CA LEU A 447 2.20 24.21 12.54
C LEU A 447 2.27 25.29 13.63
N GLY A 448 3.11 25.10 14.64
CA GLY A 448 3.32 26.10 15.71
C GLY A 448 3.83 27.43 15.16
N GLN A 449 4.68 27.41 14.15
CA GLN A 449 5.16 28.62 13.46
C GLN A 449 4.03 29.31 12.70
N GLN A 450 3.22 28.59 11.94
CA GLN A 450 2.08 29.17 11.23
C GLN A 450 1.05 29.78 12.16
N LEU A 451 0.71 29.11 13.27
CA LEU A 451 -0.22 29.64 14.25
C LEU A 451 0.28 30.94 14.88
N ARG A 452 1.60 31.09 15.10
CA ARG A 452 2.17 32.35 15.56
C ARG A 452 2.05 33.47 14.53
N MET A 453 2.30 33.14 13.25
CA MET A 453 2.21 34.12 12.16
C MET A 453 0.79 34.67 12.01
N TYR A 454 -0.22 33.79 12.01
CA TYR A 454 -1.61 34.21 11.86
C TYR A 454 -2.19 34.81 13.15
N GLY A 455 -1.79 34.32 14.34
CA GLY A 455 -2.24 34.86 15.63
C GLY A 455 -1.66 36.23 16.00
N SER A 456 -0.56 36.66 15.35
CA SER A 456 -0.01 38.02 15.54
C SER A 456 -0.76 39.10 14.75
N HIS A 457 -1.70 38.71 13.88
CA HIS A 457 -2.53 39.61 13.07
C HIS A 457 -4.01 39.61 13.51
N ALA A 458 -4.37 38.83 14.53
CA ALA A 458 -5.69 38.84 15.17
C ALA A 458 -5.65 39.59 16.50
#